data_7c7c30f30ad744cfd42d789e49b4fb41
#
_entry.id   7c7c30f30ad744cfd42d789e49b4fb41
#
_cell.length_a   1.000
_cell.length_b   1.000
_cell.length_c   1.000
_cell.angle_alpha   90.00
_cell.angle_beta   90.00
_cell.angle_gamma   90.00
#
_symmetry.space_group_name_H-M   'P 1'
#
loop_
_entity.id
_entity.type
_entity.pdbx_description
1 polymer ?
#
loop_
_entity_poly.entity_id
_entity_poly.type
_entity_poly.pdbx_seq_one_letter_code
_entity_poly.pdbx_strand_id
1 'polypeptide(L)'
;MMLYKLIPPSVVTATIQLPASKSISNRALIINALGKGIYPPENLSDCDDTQVMIKALTEGKETIDIMAAGTAMRFLTAYLSVTPGERTITGTARMQQRPIQILVNALRGLGAEIEYTRNEGYPPLRIKGAELKGNEITLKGNVSSQYISALLMIGPALKDGLTLHLSGEIISRPYINLTLQLMQDFGAKAAWTSPSSISVAPQPYQSIPFKIESDWSAASYWYQIAALSPKAEIELLGLFRNSYQGDSRGAEVFSRLGITTEFTSQGVKLKKTGKAPERLEEDFVDIPDLAQTFVVTCALLNIPFRFTGLQSLKIKETDRIAALRAELKKLGYVIEEENDSILMWNGERCEPEETPVIETYEDHRMAMAFAPAIIRHPNLLIADPQVVTKSYPGYWEDLKQAGFQVINEG
;
A
#
# COMPACT_ATOMS: atom_id res chain seq x y z
N MET A 1 1.73 -26.43 -4.67
CA MET A 1 1.78 -24.98 -4.99
C MET A 1 0.56 -24.68 -5.84
N MET A 2 -0.28 -23.75 -5.43
CA MET A 2 -1.47 -23.39 -6.21
C MET A 2 -1.05 -22.53 -7.39
N LEU A 3 -1.51 -22.87 -8.60
CA LEU A 3 -1.20 -22.14 -9.83
C LEU A 3 -2.50 -21.68 -10.50
N TYR A 4 -2.57 -20.39 -10.87
CA TYR A 4 -3.66 -19.89 -11.69
C TYR A 4 -3.19 -19.62 -13.11
N LYS A 5 -3.98 -20.15 -14.07
CA LYS A 5 -3.94 -19.79 -15.49
C LYS A 5 -5.08 -18.86 -15.79
N LEU A 6 -4.79 -17.79 -16.53
CA LEU A 6 -5.82 -16.85 -16.97
C LEU A 6 -6.01 -16.94 -18.47
N ILE A 7 -7.26 -16.71 -18.93
CA ILE A 7 -7.54 -16.54 -20.37
C ILE A 7 -8.26 -15.19 -20.50
N PRO A 8 -7.68 -14.22 -21.22
CA PRO A 8 -8.27 -12.92 -21.38
C PRO A 8 -9.41 -12.94 -22.39
N PRO A 9 -10.46 -12.11 -22.23
CA PRO A 9 -11.47 -11.90 -23.27
C PRO A 9 -10.89 -11.08 -24.43
N SER A 10 -11.55 -11.13 -25.59
CA SER A 10 -11.20 -10.30 -26.75
C SER A 10 -11.46 -8.81 -26.53
N VAL A 11 -12.45 -8.49 -25.72
CA VAL A 11 -12.80 -7.13 -25.27
C VAL A 11 -13.03 -7.19 -23.76
N VAL A 12 -12.40 -6.29 -23.02
CA VAL A 12 -12.65 -6.18 -21.59
C VAL A 12 -13.75 -5.14 -21.36
N THR A 13 -14.91 -5.59 -20.89
CA THR A 13 -16.02 -4.70 -20.50
C THR A 13 -16.40 -5.00 -19.07
N ALA A 14 -16.27 -4.01 -18.18
CA ALA A 14 -16.54 -4.20 -16.76
C ALA A 14 -16.94 -2.90 -16.05
N THR A 15 -17.86 -3.03 -15.09
CA THR A 15 -18.09 -2.05 -14.03
C THR A 15 -17.68 -2.71 -12.71
N ILE A 16 -16.62 -2.23 -12.11
CA ILE A 16 -16.00 -2.85 -10.93
C ILE A 16 -16.22 -1.97 -9.71
N GLN A 17 -16.78 -2.57 -8.66
CA GLN A 17 -16.78 -1.98 -7.33
C GLN A 17 -15.42 -2.33 -6.68
N LEU A 18 -14.48 -1.40 -6.76
CA LEU A 18 -13.17 -1.61 -6.16
C LEU A 18 -13.26 -1.79 -4.64
N PRO A 19 -12.32 -2.53 -4.02
CA PRO A 19 -12.23 -2.61 -2.57
C PRO A 19 -12.02 -1.22 -1.98
N ALA A 20 -12.46 -1.03 -0.75
CA ALA A 20 -12.18 0.20 -0.01
C ALA A 20 -10.68 0.33 0.29
N SER A 21 -10.19 1.56 0.39
CA SER A 21 -8.78 1.84 0.63
C SER A 21 -8.31 1.25 1.97
N LYS A 22 -7.38 0.29 1.88
CA LYS A 22 -6.72 -0.30 3.05
C LYS A 22 -5.99 0.77 3.87
N SER A 23 -5.30 1.69 3.19
CA SER A 23 -4.51 2.73 3.83
C SER A 23 -5.36 3.71 4.63
N ILE A 24 -6.55 4.05 4.15
CA ILE A 24 -7.51 4.90 4.86
C ILE A 24 -8.19 4.09 5.96
N SER A 25 -8.67 2.88 5.68
CA SER A 25 -9.35 2.00 6.65
C SER A 25 -8.54 1.82 7.93
N ASN A 26 -7.27 1.46 7.79
CA ASN A 26 -6.41 1.19 8.95
C ASN A 26 -6.13 2.45 9.78
N ARG A 27 -6.04 3.63 9.15
CA ARG A 27 -5.89 4.90 9.86
C ARG A 27 -7.18 5.32 10.57
N ALA A 28 -8.29 5.25 9.86
CA ALA A 28 -9.60 5.61 10.40
C ALA A 28 -9.96 4.73 11.62
N LEU A 29 -9.62 3.42 11.59
CA LEU A 29 -9.81 2.51 12.71
C LEU A 29 -8.99 2.94 13.96
N ILE A 30 -7.72 3.30 13.79
CA ILE A 30 -6.86 3.77 14.90
C ILE A 30 -7.37 5.11 15.45
N ILE A 31 -7.68 6.07 14.58
CA ILE A 31 -8.18 7.37 14.97
C ILE A 31 -9.52 7.23 15.73
N ASN A 32 -10.43 6.41 15.19
CA ASN A 32 -11.72 6.13 15.84
C ASN A 32 -11.55 5.47 17.20
N ALA A 33 -10.62 4.51 17.34
CA ALA A 33 -10.32 3.84 18.60
C ALA A 33 -9.72 4.81 19.65
N LEU A 34 -8.79 5.69 19.24
CA LEU A 34 -8.21 6.72 20.10
C LEU A 34 -9.26 7.74 20.55
N GLY A 35 -10.21 8.08 19.67
CA GLY A 35 -11.32 8.99 19.96
C GLY A 35 -12.45 8.36 20.74
N LYS A 36 -12.41 7.05 21.05
CA LYS A 36 -13.54 6.30 21.62
C LYS A 36 -14.84 6.54 20.84
N GLY A 37 -14.70 6.56 19.50
CA GLY A 37 -15.77 6.95 18.59
C GLY A 37 -16.95 5.99 18.65
N ILE A 38 -18.17 6.56 18.63
CA ILE A 38 -19.44 5.82 18.61
C ILE A 38 -19.90 5.47 17.20
N TYR A 39 -19.35 6.14 16.17
CA TYR A 39 -19.62 5.87 14.76
C TYR A 39 -18.45 5.06 14.20
N PRO A 40 -18.62 3.76 13.91
CA PRO A 40 -17.59 3.00 13.22
C PRO A 40 -17.42 3.54 11.80
N PRO A 41 -16.19 3.59 11.26
CA PRO A 41 -15.99 3.95 9.85
C PRO A 41 -16.76 3.00 8.93
N GLU A 42 -17.44 3.57 7.93
CA GLU A 42 -18.22 2.83 6.94
C GLU A 42 -17.36 2.41 5.74
N ASN A 43 -17.74 1.33 5.08
CA ASN A 43 -17.04 0.80 3.92
C ASN A 43 -15.56 0.48 4.22
N LEU A 44 -15.30 -0.20 5.34
CA LEU A 44 -13.95 -0.67 5.66
C LEU A 44 -13.48 -1.71 4.62
N SER A 45 -12.18 -1.69 4.34
CA SER A 45 -11.57 -2.73 3.51
C SER A 45 -11.76 -4.11 4.14
N ASP A 46 -12.10 -5.08 3.32
CA ASP A 46 -12.29 -6.49 3.70
C ASP A 46 -10.98 -7.30 3.67
N CYS A 47 -9.87 -6.66 3.33
CA CYS A 47 -8.56 -7.30 3.23
C CYS A 47 -7.99 -7.77 4.57
N ASP A 48 -7.09 -8.75 4.52
CA ASP A 48 -6.48 -9.37 5.70
C ASP A 48 -5.87 -8.35 6.66
N ASP A 49 -5.13 -7.37 6.14
CA ASP A 49 -4.48 -6.33 6.95
C ASP A 49 -5.49 -5.51 7.79
N THR A 50 -6.67 -5.22 7.22
CA THR A 50 -7.73 -4.47 7.92
C THR A 50 -8.50 -5.37 8.88
N GLN A 51 -8.78 -6.61 8.50
CA GLN A 51 -9.48 -7.57 9.38
C GLN A 51 -8.67 -7.86 10.65
N VAL A 52 -7.35 -8.00 10.51
CA VAL A 52 -6.44 -8.15 11.66
C VAL A 52 -6.49 -6.92 12.57
N MET A 53 -6.52 -5.70 11.99
CA MET A 53 -6.64 -4.45 12.76
C MET A 53 -7.95 -4.40 13.55
N ILE A 54 -9.07 -4.75 12.92
CA ILE A 54 -10.40 -4.79 13.57
C ILE A 54 -10.37 -5.75 14.76
N LYS A 55 -9.88 -6.98 14.56
CA LYS A 55 -9.76 -7.98 15.63
C LYS A 55 -8.91 -7.48 16.79
N ALA A 56 -7.75 -6.89 16.49
CA ALA A 56 -6.83 -6.37 17.49
C ALA A 56 -7.47 -5.27 18.37
N LEU A 57 -8.31 -4.43 17.78
CA LEU A 57 -8.99 -3.33 18.47
C LEU A 57 -10.24 -3.75 19.25
N THR A 58 -10.87 -4.90 18.90
CA THR A 58 -12.16 -5.33 19.47
C THR A 58 -12.08 -6.51 20.42
N GLU A 59 -11.11 -7.44 20.23
CA GLU A 59 -11.10 -8.70 20.97
C GLU A 59 -10.45 -8.62 22.36
N GLY A 60 -9.71 -7.56 22.68
CA GLY A 60 -9.10 -7.34 24.01
C GLY A 60 -8.08 -8.41 24.44
N LYS A 61 -7.50 -9.16 23.51
CA LYS A 61 -6.54 -10.24 23.80
C LYS A 61 -5.22 -9.72 24.37
N GLU A 62 -4.61 -10.47 25.28
CA GLU A 62 -3.27 -10.18 25.82
C GLU A 62 -2.19 -10.34 24.74
N THR A 63 -2.33 -11.34 23.86
CA THR A 63 -1.44 -11.55 22.71
C THR A 63 -2.19 -11.29 21.43
N ILE A 64 -1.68 -10.34 20.65
CA ILE A 64 -2.22 -9.87 19.39
C ILE A 64 -1.31 -10.39 18.26
N ASP A 65 -1.80 -11.37 17.49
CA ASP A 65 -1.11 -11.85 16.30
C ASP A 65 -1.62 -11.08 15.08
N ILE A 66 -0.76 -10.26 14.50
CA ILE A 66 -1.10 -9.46 13.32
C ILE A 66 -0.75 -10.16 12.01
N MET A 67 -0.39 -11.42 12.06
CA MET A 67 -0.02 -12.21 10.89
C MET A 67 1.09 -11.52 10.06
N ALA A 68 0.85 -11.24 8.78
CA ALA A 68 1.77 -10.55 7.89
C ALA A 68 1.46 -9.04 7.72
N ALA A 69 0.55 -8.47 8.54
CA ALA A 69 0.04 -7.11 8.40
C ALA A 69 1.02 -6.05 8.93
N GLY A 70 1.89 -5.55 8.04
CA GLY A 70 2.91 -4.58 8.39
C GLY A 70 2.37 -3.26 8.94
N THR A 71 1.28 -2.76 8.39
CA THR A 71 0.60 -1.53 8.87
C THR A 71 0.05 -1.74 10.27
N ALA A 72 -0.60 -2.90 10.52
CA ALA A 72 -1.13 -3.25 11.84
C ALA A 72 -0.02 -3.28 12.90
N MET A 73 1.15 -3.91 12.59
CA MET A 73 2.28 -3.93 13.50
C MET A 73 2.69 -2.51 13.95
N ARG A 74 2.82 -1.57 13.00
CA ARG A 74 3.30 -0.20 13.30
C ARG A 74 2.24 0.62 14.04
N PHE A 75 1.02 0.60 13.54
CA PHE A 75 -0.05 1.43 14.09
C PHE A 75 -0.49 0.95 15.48
N LEU A 76 -0.63 -0.36 15.67
CA LEU A 76 -0.97 -0.93 16.98
C LEU A 76 0.17 -0.75 18.00
N THR A 77 1.44 -0.82 17.60
CA THR A 77 2.55 -0.54 18.52
C THR A 77 2.43 0.85 19.10
N ALA A 78 2.14 1.88 18.31
CA ALA A 78 1.93 3.23 18.79
C ALA A 78 0.62 3.35 19.61
N TYR A 79 -0.49 2.80 19.14
CA TYR A 79 -1.79 2.81 19.81
C TYR A 79 -1.72 2.17 21.20
N LEU A 80 -1.12 0.98 21.32
CA LEU A 80 -0.98 0.26 22.58
C LEU A 80 -0.08 0.99 23.58
N SER A 81 0.89 1.79 23.10
CA SER A 81 1.77 2.57 23.97
C SER A 81 1.04 3.67 24.74
N VAL A 82 -0.09 4.18 24.22
CA VAL A 82 -0.92 5.23 24.86
C VAL A 82 -2.23 4.70 25.41
N THR A 83 -2.50 3.40 25.28
CA THR A 83 -3.76 2.78 25.71
C THR A 83 -3.51 1.90 26.95
N PRO A 84 -4.25 2.07 28.08
CA PRO A 84 -4.00 1.32 29.30
C PRO A 84 -4.01 -0.19 29.12
N GLY A 85 -3.12 -0.88 29.83
CA GLY A 85 -2.98 -2.33 29.86
C GLY A 85 -1.64 -2.80 29.29
N GLU A 86 -1.36 -4.11 29.46
CA GLU A 86 -0.16 -4.75 28.92
C GLU A 86 -0.55 -5.73 27.82
N ARG A 87 0.12 -5.68 26.70
CA ARG A 87 -0.15 -6.52 25.50
C ARG A 87 1.15 -6.97 24.86
N THR A 88 1.10 -8.18 24.30
CA THR A 88 2.17 -8.68 23.40
C THR A 88 1.68 -8.62 21.98
N ILE A 89 2.45 -8.00 21.08
CA ILE A 89 2.15 -7.97 19.66
C ILE A 89 3.18 -8.81 18.88
N THR A 90 2.69 -9.71 18.04
CA THR A 90 3.50 -10.66 17.26
C THR A 90 2.97 -10.81 15.84
N GLY A 91 3.58 -11.65 15.02
CA GLY A 91 3.14 -12.00 13.67
C GLY A 91 3.88 -13.19 13.11
N THR A 92 3.72 -13.47 11.82
CA THR A 92 4.41 -14.57 11.12
C THR A 92 5.92 -14.50 11.28
N ALA A 93 6.61 -15.62 10.98
CA ALA A 93 8.08 -15.67 11.01
C ALA A 93 8.71 -14.55 10.14
N ARG A 94 8.13 -14.26 8.98
CA ARG A 94 8.57 -13.16 8.11
C ARG A 94 8.35 -11.79 8.77
N MET A 95 7.21 -11.57 9.45
CA MET A 95 6.96 -10.32 10.18
C MET A 95 7.97 -10.12 11.31
N GLN A 96 8.37 -11.18 12.01
CA GLN A 96 9.38 -11.13 13.07
C GLN A 96 10.80 -10.81 12.56
N GLN A 97 11.00 -10.76 11.24
CA GLN A 97 12.25 -10.33 10.59
C GLN A 97 12.17 -8.90 10.02
N ARG A 98 11.01 -8.25 10.11
CA ARG A 98 10.82 -6.87 9.63
C ARG A 98 11.19 -5.88 10.72
N PRO A 99 12.12 -4.93 10.47
CA PRO A 99 12.60 -4.02 11.50
C PRO A 99 11.50 -3.08 11.99
N ILE A 100 11.51 -2.80 13.32
CA ILE A 100 10.60 -1.84 13.97
C ILE A 100 11.32 -0.92 14.95
N GLN A 101 12.64 -1.06 15.08
CA GLN A 101 13.45 -0.37 16.06
C GLN A 101 13.30 1.16 16.01
N ILE A 102 13.18 1.74 14.82
CA ILE A 102 13.02 3.20 14.65
C ILE A 102 11.76 3.69 15.38
N LEU A 103 10.63 2.99 15.20
CA LEU A 103 9.38 3.34 15.87
C LEU A 103 9.46 3.10 17.38
N VAL A 104 10.01 1.97 17.80
CA VAL A 104 10.16 1.64 19.23
C VAL A 104 11.06 2.67 19.94
N ASN A 105 12.18 3.05 19.34
CA ASN A 105 13.07 4.07 19.91
C ASN A 105 12.39 5.44 20.02
N ALA A 106 11.61 5.83 19.01
CA ALA A 106 10.83 7.06 19.04
C ALA A 106 9.79 7.05 20.17
N LEU A 107 9.04 5.95 20.31
CA LEU A 107 8.05 5.79 21.38
C LEU A 107 8.70 5.74 22.77
N ARG A 108 9.82 5.04 22.93
CA ARG A 108 10.61 5.03 24.17
C ARG A 108 11.11 6.45 24.51
N GLY A 109 11.52 7.23 23.50
CA GLY A 109 11.88 8.65 23.68
C GLY A 109 10.74 9.51 24.21
N LEU A 110 9.48 9.17 23.91
CA LEU A 110 8.29 9.78 24.50
C LEU A 110 7.93 9.23 25.89
N GLY A 111 8.62 8.18 26.35
CA GLY A 111 8.39 7.54 27.64
C GLY A 111 7.60 6.24 27.59
N ALA A 112 7.42 5.61 26.43
CA ALA A 112 6.74 4.33 26.32
C ALA A 112 7.57 3.18 26.91
N GLU A 113 6.88 2.24 27.58
CA GLU A 113 7.45 1.00 28.09
C GLU A 113 7.23 -0.11 27.07
N ILE A 114 8.28 -0.40 26.27
CA ILE A 114 8.25 -1.44 25.21
C ILE A 114 9.47 -2.34 25.36
N GLU A 115 9.26 -3.65 25.36
CA GLU A 115 10.31 -4.66 25.40
C GLU A 115 10.28 -5.53 24.16
N TYR A 116 11.46 -5.87 23.63
CA TYR A 116 11.60 -6.92 22.63
C TYR A 116 11.61 -8.28 23.35
N THR A 117 10.70 -9.18 23.00
CA THR A 117 10.61 -10.48 23.70
C THR A 117 11.54 -11.54 23.10
N ARG A 118 12.16 -11.24 21.95
CA ARG A 118 13.15 -12.11 21.27
C ARG A 118 14.34 -11.29 20.80
N ASN A 119 14.37 -10.90 19.53
CA ASN A 119 15.50 -10.20 18.91
C ASN A 119 15.33 -8.68 19.06
N GLU A 120 16.39 -8.00 19.50
CA GLU A 120 16.43 -6.54 19.57
C GLU A 120 16.18 -5.93 18.18
N GLY A 121 15.27 -4.94 18.12
CA GLY A 121 14.90 -4.27 16.87
C GLY A 121 13.77 -4.90 16.08
N TYR A 122 13.28 -6.08 16.51
CA TYR A 122 12.29 -6.87 15.78
C TYR A 122 11.14 -7.35 16.67
N PRO A 123 9.93 -7.56 16.12
CA PRO A 123 8.86 -8.23 16.87
C PRO A 123 9.26 -9.65 17.29
N PRO A 124 8.62 -10.25 18.33
CA PRO A 124 7.49 -9.75 19.08
C PRO A 124 7.85 -8.67 20.10
N LEU A 125 6.87 -7.82 20.42
CA LEU A 125 7.01 -6.73 21.39
C LEU A 125 6.03 -6.93 22.55
N ARG A 126 6.49 -6.71 23.78
CA ARG A 126 5.63 -6.50 24.95
C ARG A 126 5.52 -5.00 25.18
N ILE A 127 4.30 -4.50 25.26
CA ILE A 127 3.98 -3.08 25.38
C ILE A 127 3.10 -2.87 26.59
N LYS A 128 3.53 -1.98 27.47
CA LYS A 128 2.72 -1.52 28.59
C LYS A 128 2.27 -0.10 28.34
N GLY A 129 0.98 0.08 28.11
CA GLY A 129 0.38 1.37 27.81
C GLY A 129 0.39 2.30 29.02
N ALA A 130 0.78 3.54 28.77
CA ALA A 130 0.91 4.56 29.80
C ALA A 130 0.63 5.96 29.25
N GLU A 131 0.51 6.96 30.11
CA GLU A 131 0.52 8.35 29.73
C GLU A 131 1.97 8.75 29.40
N LEU A 132 2.21 9.05 28.11
CA LEU A 132 3.53 9.44 27.65
C LEU A 132 3.81 10.92 27.97
N LYS A 133 5.02 11.23 28.43
CA LYS A 133 5.40 12.55 28.92
C LYS A 133 6.17 13.39 27.89
N GLY A 134 6.78 12.73 26.90
CA GLY A 134 7.50 13.42 25.85
C GLY A 134 6.56 13.98 24.78
N ASN A 135 6.97 15.04 24.10
CA ASN A 135 6.18 15.73 23.08
C ASN A 135 6.99 16.12 21.83
N GLU A 136 8.25 15.71 21.75
CA GLU A 136 9.12 16.05 20.62
C GLU A 136 9.91 14.84 20.15
N ILE A 137 9.96 14.64 18.82
CA ILE A 137 10.67 13.54 18.16
C ILE A 137 11.40 14.08 16.93
N THR A 138 12.61 13.58 16.69
CA THR A 138 13.32 13.74 15.42
C THR A 138 13.52 12.39 14.76
N LEU A 139 13.09 12.24 13.51
CA LEU A 139 13.31 11.07 12.66
C LEU A 139 13.99 11.47 11.34
N LYS A 140 14.64 10.51 10.69
CA LYS A 140 15.04 10.69 9.29
C LYS A 140 13.79 10.69 8.40
N GLY A 141 13.72 11.57 7.41
CA GLY A 141 12.58 11.65 6.48
C GLY A 141 12.47 10.46 5.53
N ASN A 142 13.56 9.72 5.32
CA ASN A 142 13.64 8.57 4.45
C ASN A 142 13.25 7.23 5.14
N VAL A 143 12.67 7.28 6.35
CA VAL A 143 12.09 6.10 6.99
C VAL A 143 10.70 5.79 6.44
N SER A 144 10.18 4.61 6.75
CA SER A 144 8.81 4.25 6.38
C SER A 144 7.79 5.29 6.86
N SER A 145 6.96 5.81 5.96
CA SER A 145 5.85 6.71 6.30
C SER A 145 4.85 6.10 7.31
N GLN A 146 4.85 4.78 7.48
CA GLN A 146 4.05 4.11 8.50
C GLN A 146 4.53 4.44 9.92
N TYR A 147 5.84 4.63 10.15
CA TYR A 147 6.35 5.07 11.46
C TYR A 147 5.90 6.49 11.77
N ILE A 148 6.03 7.38 10.79
CA ILE A 148 5.60 8.77 10.90
C ILE A 148 4.09 8.84 11.17
N SER A 149 3.28 8.14 10.38
CA SER A 149 1.83 8.08 10.54
C SER A 149 1.41 7.54 11.91
N ALA A 150 2.07 6.48 12.40
CA ALA A 150 1.79 5.88 13.70
C ALA A 150 1.99 6.89 14.85
N LEU A 151 3.10 7.64 14.81
CA LEU A 151 3.41 8.67 15.81
C LEU A 151 2.45 9.86 15.74
N LEU A 152 2.13 10.33 14.51
CA LEU A 152 1.19 11.45 14.32
C LEU A 152 -0.18 11.13 14.90
N MET A 153 -0.73 9.93 14.60
CA MET A 153 -2.08 9.55 15.05
C MET A 153 -2.23 9.51 16.56
N ILE A 154 -1.19 9.16 17.32
CA ILE A 154 -1.24 9.19 18.80
C ILE A 154 -0.98 10.60 19.37
N GLY A 155 -0.47 11.55 18.55
CA GLY A 155 -0.15 12.90 19.01
C GLY A 155 -1.26 13.61 19.80
N PRO A 156 -2.53 13.56 19.34
CA PRO A 156 -3.63 14.17 20.08
C PRO A 156 -3.91 13.56 21.48
N ALA A 157 -3.47 12.32 21.73
CA ALA A 157 -3.60 11.64 23.01
C ALA A 157 -2.43 11.94 23.98
N LEU A 158 -1.38 12.60 23.51
CA LEU A 158 -0.27 13.03 24.36
C LEU A 158 -0.64 14.29 25.13
N LYS A 159 -0.16 14.40 26.36
CA LYS A 159 -0.49 15.52 27.25
C LYS A 159 -0.21 16.90 26.64
N ASP A 160 0.93 17.06 26.00
CA ASP A 160 1.39 18.31 25.41
C ASP A 160 1.39 18.28 23.88
N GLY A 161 0.69 17.28 23.27
CA GLY A 161 0.70 17.06 21.83
C GLY A 161 2.02 16.48 21.32
N LEU A 162 2.32 16.67 20.04
CA LEU A 162 3.52 16.16 19.39
C LEU A 162 4.10 17.17 18.41
N THR A 163 5.40 17.43 18.50
CA THR A 163 6.18 18.05 17.45
C THR A 163 7.12 17.00 16.84
N LEU A 164 6.97 16.77 15.55
CA LEU A 164 7.77 15.79 14.81
C LEU A 164 8.67 16.51 13.80
N HIS A 165 9.97 16.33 13.93
CA HIS A 165 10.99 16.85 13.01
C HIS A 165 11.48 15.72 12.09
N LEU A 166 11.53 16.00 10.79
CA LEU A 166 12.02 15.08 9.77
C LEU A 166 13.31 15.62 9.16
N SER A 167 14.40 14.90 9.31
CA SER A 167 15.70 15.30 8.78
C SER A 167 16.00 14.62 7.44
N GLY A 168 16.65 15.34 6.53
CA GLY A 168 17.01 14.85 5.21
C GLY A 168 15.82 14.78 4.24
N GLU A 169 15.93 13.94 3.22
CA GLU A 169 14.89 13.73 2.24
C GLU A 169 13.66 13.05 2.86
N ILE A 170 12.46 13.56 2.55
CA ILE A 170 11.18 12.97 3.00
C ILE A 170 10.58 12.19 1.85
N ILE A 171 10.54 10.87 2.00
CA ILE A 171 9.92 9.97 1.03
C ILE A 171 8.46 9.67 1.37
N SER A 172 7.67 9.30 0.36
CA SER A 172 6.25 8.91 0.56
C SER A 172 5.43 9.99 1.29
N ARG A 173 5.70 11.26 1.05
CA ARG A 173 5.02 12.41 1.65
C ARG A 173 3.48 12.36 1.51
N PRO A 174 2.88 11.90 0.41
CA PRO A 174 1.43 11.76 0.29
C PRO A 174 0.78 10.89 1.36
N TYR A 175 1.44 9.84 1.84
CA TYR A 175 0.91 9.02 2.93
C TYR A 175 0.94 9.73 4.30
N ILE A 176 1.89 10.65 4.50
CA ILE A 176 1.90 11.53 5.66
C ILE A 176 0.74 12.52 5.55
N ASN A 177 0.55 13.14 4.38
CA ASN A 177 -0.54 14.09 4.13
C ASN A 177 -1.91 13.42 4.27
N LEU A 178 -2.10 12.20 3.76
CA LEU A 178 -3.29 11.39 3.96
C LEU A 178 -3.59 11.22 5.46
N THR A 179 -2.56 10.94 6.27
CA THR A 179 -2.73 10.80 7.72
C THR A 179 -3.17 12.12 8.36
N LEU A 180 -2.51 13.22 8.02
CA LEU A 180 -2.86 14.54 8.54
C LEU A 180 -4.28 14.96 8.16
N GLN A 181 -4.68 14.71 6.91
CA GLN A 181 -6.02 15.04 6.45
C GLN A 181 -7.09 14.25 7.20
N LEU A 182 -6.90 12.94 7.38
CA LEU A 182 -7.80 12.12 8.19
C LEU A 182 -7.86 12.61 9.63
N MET A 183 -6.72 12.90 10.25
CA MET A 183 -6.68 13.45 11.61
C MET A 183 -7.48 14.75 11.71
N GLN A 184 -7.36 15.64 10.71
CA GLN A 184 -8.11 16.91 10.64
C GLN A 184 -9.61 16.69 10.49
N ASP A 185 -10.05 15.75 9.64
CA ASP A 185 -11.47 15.41 9.47
C ASP A 185 -12.08 14.89 10.78
N PHE A 186 -11.31 14.13 11.57
CA PHE A 186 -11.70 13.72 12.92
C PHE A 186 -11.39 14.78 13.99
N GLY A 187 -11.23 16.04 13.61
CA GLY A 187 -11.16 17.20 14.48
C GLY A 187 -9.80 17.51 15.10
N ALA A 188 -8.75 16.75 14.79
CA ALA A 188 -7.42 17.04 15.31
C ALA A 188 -6.81 18.27 14.63
N LYS A 189 -6.08 19.08 15.41
CA LYS A 189 -5.23 20.15 14.88
C LYS A 189 -3.83 19.61 14.63
N ALA A 190 -3.59 19.16 13.41
CA ALA A 190 -2.33 18.57 12.96
C ALA A 190 -1.94 19.17 11.62
N ALA A 191 -0.74 19.74 11.48
CA ALA A 191 -0.31 20.36 10.24
C ALA A 191 1.22 20.45 10.15
N TRP A 192 1.72 20.58 8.93
CA TRP A 192 3.08 21.01 8.67
C TRP A 192 3.29 22.44 9.17
N THR A 193 4.29 22.64 10.01
CA THR A 193 4.74 23.98 10.50
C THR A 193 5.94 24.49 9.73
N SER A 194 6.65 23.60 9.04
CA SER A 194 7.73 23.89 8.11
C SER A 194 7.82 22.77 7.06
N PRO A 195 8.66 22.87 6.02
CA PRO A 195 8.88 21.79 5.06
C PRO A 195 9.31 20.44 5.68
N SER A 196 9.83 20.47 6.91
CA SER A 196 10.38 19.31 7.62
C SER A 196 9.85 19.10 9.04
N SER A 197 8.84 19.85 9.46
CA SER A 197 8.29 19.73 10.81
C SER A 197 6.77 19.69 10.80
N ILE A 198 6.21 18.86 11.66
CA ILE A 198 4.75 18.70 11.83
C ILE A 198 4.41 18.93 13.30
N SER A 199 3.37 19.69 13.59
CA SER A 199 2.83 19.87 14.93
C SER A 199 1.43 19.28 15.04
N VAL A 200 1.18 18.61 16.17
CA VAL A 200 -0.12 18.02 16.53
C VAL A 200 -0.51 18.55 17.91
N ALA A 201 -1.65 19.24 18.00
CA ALA A 201 -2.15 19.73 19.27
C ALA A 201 -2.74 18.63 20.15
N PRO A 202 -2.64 18.73 21.48
CA PRO A 202 -3.27 17.79 22.41
C PRO A 202 -4.78 18.06 22.46
N GLN A 203 -5.57 17.13 21.92
CA GLN A 203 -7.04 17.20 21.98
C GLN A 203 -7.65 15.85 21.61
N PRO A 204 -8.83 15.47 22.16
CA PRO A 204 -9.48 14.24 21.77
C PRO A 204 -9.98 14.31 20.33
N TYR A 205 -9.91 13.18 19.62
CA TYR A 205 -10.58 13.03 18.34
C TYR A 205 -12.10 13.13 18.47
N GLN A 206 -12.75 13.64 17.44
CA GLN A 206 -14.21 13.69 17.36
C GLN A 206 -14.73 12.38 16.74
N SER A 207 -15.87 11.91 17.27
CA SER A 207 -16.57 10.79 16.63
C SER A 207 -17.49 11.34 15.53
N ILE A 208 -17.18 10.98 14.29
CA ILE A 208 -17.94 11.42 13.12
C ILE A 208 -18.32 10.22 12.25
N PRO A 209 -19.43 10.26 11.51
CA PRO A 209 -19.67 9.37 10.39
C PRO A 209 -18.59 9.57 9.33
N PHE A 210 -17.90 8.51 8.94
CA PHE A 210 -16.84 8.58 7.93
C PHE A 210 -16.91 7.39 6.99
N LYS A 211 -17.03 7.64 5.69
CA LYS A 211 -17.09 6.61 4.66
C LYS A 211 -15.76 6.53 3.90
N ILE A 212 -15.19 5.34 3.85
CA ILE A 212 -13.92 5.07 3.16
C ILE A 212 -14.13 5.07 1.64
N GLU A 213 -13.29 5.78 0.90
CA GLU A 213 -13.24 5.73 -0.58
C GLU A 213 -12.59 4.43 -1.09
N SER A 214 -12.80 4.11 -2.37
CA SER A 214 -12.16 2.97 -3.02
C SER A 214 -10.66 3.17 -3.17
N ASP A 215 -9.92 2.05 -3.32
CA ASP A 215 -8.46 2.01 -3.31
C ASP A 215 -7.86 2.36 -4.68
N TRP A 216 -7.10 3.46 -4.76
CA TRP A 216 -6.41 3.87 -5.98
C TRP A 216 -5.23 2.97 -6.34
N SER A 217 -4.60 2.29 -5.38
CA SER A 217 -3.61 1.27 -5.70
C SER A 217 -4.27 0.10 -6.43
N ALA A 218 -5.46 -0.35 -5.98
CA ALA A 218 -6.24 -1.39 -6.64
C ALA A 218 -6.68 -0.96 -8.05
N ALA A 219 -7.05 0.31 -8.23
CA ALA A 219 -7.40 0.87 -9.53
C ALA A 219 -6.27 0.70 -10.56
N SER A 220 -5.01 0.81 -10.15
CA SER A 220 -3.86 0.77 -11.05
C SER A 220 -3.80 -0.50 -11.90
N TYR A 221 -4.26 -1.64 -11.38
CA TYR A 221 -4.30 -2.92 -12.13
C TYR A 221 -5.35 -2.89 -13.24
N TRP A 222 -6.44 -2.15 -13.05
CA TRP A 222 -7.48 -1.97 -14.07
C TRP A 222 -7.04 -0.98 -15.15
N TYR A 223 -6.29 0.07 -14.78
CA TYR A 223 -5.61 0.91 -15.76
C TYR A 223 -4.60 0.13 -16.61
N GLN A 224 -3.85 -0.78 -15.97
CA GLN A 224 -2.94 -1.68 -16.67
C GLN A 224 -3.69 -2.58 -17.65
N ILE A 225 -4.79 -3.22 -17.23
CA ILE A 225 -5.65 -4.04 -18.09
C ILE A 225 -6.15 -3.22 -19.28
N ALA A 226 -6.62 -1.98 -19.05
CA ALA A 226 -7.06 -1.10 -20.12
C ALA A 226 -5.93 -0.78 -21.10
N ALA A 227 -4.70 -0.55 -20.60
CA ALA A 227 -3.55 -0.24 -21.43
C ALA A 227 -3.12 -1.45 -22.31
N LEU A 228 -3.11 -2.65 -21.72
CA LEU A 228 -2.67 -3.87 -22.41
C LEU A 228 -3.72 -4.44 -23.36
N SER A 229 -5.02 -4.26 -23.07
CA SER A 229 -6.09 -4.82 -23.89
C SER A 229 -6.23 -4.11 -25.23
N PRO A 230 -6.55 -4.82 -26.33
CA PRO A 230 -6.86 -4.20 -27.61
C PRO A 230 -8.05 -3.23 -27.53
N LYS A 231 -9.10 -3.64 -26.81
CA LYS A 231 -10.29 -2.84 -26.49
C LYS A 231 -10.66 -3.01 -25.04
N ALA A 232 -10.97 -1.90 -24.36
CA ALA A 232 -11.41 -1.90 -22.96
C ALA A 232 -12.45 -0.81 -22.73
N GLU A 233 -13.53 -1.16 -22.03
CA GLU A 233 -14.58 -0.27 -21.53
C GLU A 233 -14.74 -0.58 -20.05
N ILE A 234 -13.99 0.14 -19.22
CA ILE A 234 -13.89 -0.13 -17.78
C ILE A 234 -14.39 1.07 -17.00
N GLU A 235 -15.33 0.82 -16.10
CA GLU A 235 -15.79 1.79 -15.10
C GLU A 235 -15.39 1.28 -13.70
N LEU A 236 -14.73 2.14 -12.91
CA LEU A 236 -14.29 1.84 -11.56
C LEU A 236 -15.06 2.71 -10.57
N LEU A 237 -15.82 2.08 -9.69
CA LEU A 237 -16.71 2.79 -8.75
C LEU A 237 -15.97 3.20 -7.46
N GLY A 238 -16.44 4.28 -6.84
CA GLY A 238 -15.94 4.75 -5.55
C GLY A 238 -14.62 5.53 -5.60
N LEU A 239 -14.16 5.92 -6.78
CA LEU A 239 -12.99 6.76 -6.98
C LEU A 239 -13.43 8.21 -7.28
N PHE A 240 -12.81 9.18 -6.61
CA PHE A 240 -13.18 10.58 -6.74
C PHE A 240 -11.96 11.46 -7.09
N ARG A 241 -12.22 12.62 -7.70
CA ARG A 241 -11.17 13.55 -8.12
C ARG A 241 -10.33 14.07 -6.95
N ASN A 242 -10.99 14.39 -5.85
CA ASN A 242 -10.35 14.88 -4.63
C ASN A 242 -10.13 13.73 -3.66
N SER A 243 -9.20 12.83 -4.01
CA SER A 243 -8.85 11.68 -3.18
C SER A 243 -7.85 12.05 -2.10
N TYR A 244 -7.94 11.40 -0.93
CA TYR A 244 -6.91 11.43 0.11
C TYR A 244 -5.65 10.66 -0.31
N GLN A 245 -5.78 9.72 -1.25
CA GLN A 245 -4.70 8.81 -1.65
C GLN A 245 -3.77 9.47 -2.67
N GLY A 246 -2.47 9.53 -2.36
CA GLY A 246 -1.45 9.97 -3.30
C GLY A 246 -1.41 9.11 -4.57
N ASP A 247 -1.80 7.84 -4.47
CA ASP A 247 -1.85 6.88 -5.57
C ASP A 247 -2.85 7.30 -6.69
N SER A 248 -3.77 8.22 -6.42
CA SER A 248 -4.63 8.84 -7.44
C SER A 248 -3.82 9.53 -8.57
N ARG A 249 -2.57 9.95 -8.30
CA ARG A 249 -1.63 10.45 -9.30
C ARG A 249 -1.33 9.41 -10.38
N GLY A 250 -1.54 8.12 -10.10
CA GLY A 250 -1.41 7.05 -11.10
C GLY A 250 -2.26 7.29 -12.35
N ALA A 251 -3.44 7.92 -12.22
CA ALA A 251 -4.29 8.28 -13.35
C ALA A 251 -3.60 9.25 -14.32
N GLU A 252 -2.83 10.23 -13.79
CA GLU A 252 -2.04 11.15 -14.60
C GLU A 252 -0.92 10.42 -15.33
N VAL A 253 -0.18 9.54 -14.65
CA VAL A 253 0.90 8.77 -15.25
C VAL A 253 0.36 7.84 -16.33
N PHE A 254 -0.78 7.15 -16.10
CA PHE A 254 -1.44 6.33 -17.12
C PHE A 254 -1.95 7.13 -18.32
N SER A 255 -2.29 8.42 -18.14
CA SER A 255 -2.68 9.28 -19.27
C SER A 255 -1.55 9.43 -20.29
N ARG A 256 -0.30 9.43 -19.84
CA ARG A 256 0.87 9.42 -20.73
C ARG A 256 1.04 8.09 -21.47
N LEU A 257 0.52 6.98 -20.89
CA LEU A 257 0.45 5.66 -21.54
C LEU A 257 -0.82 5.48 -22.40
N GLY A 258 -1.57 6.55 -22.63
CA GLY A 258 -2.75 6.56 -23.49
C GLY A 258 -4.03 6.08 -22.83
N ILE A 259 -4.12 6.07 -21.50
CA ILE A 259 -5.35 5.76 -20.75
C ILE A 259 -5.80 7.01 -19.99
N THR A 260 -6.85 7.65 -20.48
CA THR A 260 -7.42 8.82 -19.82
C THR A 260 -8.55 8.45 -18.85
N THR A 261 -8.75 9.31 -17.86
CA THR A 261 -9.72 9.15 -16.79
C THR A 261 -10.84 10.16 -16.95
N GLU A 262 -12.05 9.69 -17.11
CA GLU A 262 -13.27 10.51 -17.05
C GLU A 262 -13.95 10.31 -15.70
N PHE A 263 -13.98 11.36 -14.88
CA PHE A 263 -14.66 11.32 -13.58
C PHE A 263 -16.17 11.43 -13.75
N THR A 264 -16.91 10.53 -13.09
CA THR A 264 -18.37 10.50 -13.01
C THR A 264 -18.83 10.77 -11.57
N SER A 265 -20.13 10.80 -11.35
CA SER A 265 -20.69 10.91 -9.99
C SER A 265 -20.48 9.64 -9.14
N GLN A 266 -20.16 8.51 -9.75
CA GLN A 266 -20.00 7.21 -9.08
C GLN A 266 -18.56 6.72 -9.04
N GLY A 267 -17.67 7.27 -9.86
CA GLY A 267 -16.29 6.81 -9.96
C GLY A 267 -15.59 7.36 -11.21
N VAL A 268 -14.89 6.48 -11.93
CA VAL A 268 -14.14 6.86 -13.14
C VAL A 268 -14.38 5.89 -14.29
N LYS A 269 -14.41 6.41 -15.51
CA LYS A 269 -14.40 5.64 -16.76
C LYS A 269 -13.02 5.75 -17.40
N LEU A 270 -12.47 4.61 -17.76
CA LEU A 270 -11.17 4.53 -18.44
C LEU A 270 -11.37 4.58 -19.95
N LYS A 271 -10.67 5.48 -20.63
CA LYS A 271 -10.71 5.63 -22.08
C LYS A 271 -9.33 5.47 -22.68
N LYS A 272 -9.21 4.56 -23.67
CA LYS A 272 -7.97 4.36 -24.41
C LYS A 272 -7.88 5.38 -25.55
N THR A 273 -6.80 6.19 -25.59
CA THR A 273 -6.58 7.21 -26.63
C THR A 273 -5.64 6.72 -27.76
N GLY A 274 -4.95 5.59 -27.56
CA GLY A 274 -4.01 5.01 -28.52
C GLY A 274 -2.68 5.75 -28.64
N LYS A 275 -2.46 6.80 -27.87
CA LYS A 275 -1.18 7.54 -27.85
C LYS A 275 -0.30 6.96 -26.75
N ALA A 276 0.89 6.50 -27.12
CA ALA A 276 1.92 6.05 -26.18
C ALA A 276 3.20 6.89 -26.39
N PRO A 277 3.97 7.15 -25.34
CA PRO A 277 5.24 7.87 -25.46
C PRO A 277 6.31 6.95 -26.05
N GLU A 278 7.35 7.54 -26.62
CA GLU A 278 8.55 6.79 -27.03
C GLU A 278 9.34 6.26 -25.81
N ARG A 279 9.24 6.94 -24.68
CA ARG A 279 9.85 6.60 -23.40
C ARG A 279 9.04 7.18 -22.26
N LEU A 280 8.97 6.47 -21.14
CA LEU A 280 8.36 6.97 -19.90
C LEU A 280 9.43 7.16 -18.82
N GLU A 281 9.55 8.36 -18.31
CA GLU A 281 10.36 8.68 -17.12
C GLU A 281 9.45 9.16 -16.00
N GLU A 282 9.63 8.60 -14.78
CA GLU A 282 8.79 8.92 -13.63
C GLU A 282 9.56 8.73 -12.32
N ASP A 283 9.25 9.58 -11.34
CA ASP A 283 9.71 9.44 -9.97
C ASP A 283 8.57 8.89 -9.10
N PHE A 284 8.78 7.66 -8.60
CA PHE A 284 7.82 6.95 -7.75
C PHE A 284 8.03 7.19 -6.25
N VAL A 285 8.88 8.13 -5.85
CA VAL A 285 9.16 8.41 -4.43
C VAL A 285 7.88 8.65 -3.62
N ASP A 286 6.88 9.28 -4.23
CA ASP A 286 5.60 9.63 -3.62
C ASP A 286 4.48 8.58 -3.83
N ILE A 287 4.62 7.70 -4.83
CA ILE A 287 3.64 6.65 -5.17
C ILE A 287 4.32 5.28 -5.38
N PRO A 288 5.21 4.85 -4.46
CA PRO A 288 6.04 3.66 -4.65
C PRO A 288 5.23 2.37 -4.81
N ASP A 289 4.01 2.33 -4.29
CA ASP A 289 3.14 1.16 -4.37
C ASP A 289 2.57 0.92 -5.77
N LEU A 290 2.67 1.89 -6.68
CA LEU A 290 2.28 1.75 -8.08
C LEU A 290 3.43 1.30 -9.01
N ALA A 291 4.66 1.36 -8.55
CA ALA A 291 5.84 1.13 -9.39
C ALA A 291 5.80 -0.24 -10.10
N GLN A 292 5.39 -1.32 -9.40
CA GLN A 292 5.30 -2.66 -10.00
C GLN A 292 4.35 -2.67 -11.19
N THR A 293 3.18 -2.07 -11.06
CA THR A 293 2.18 -1.97 -12.13
C THR A 293 2.77 -1.26 -13.34
N PHE A 294 3.47 -0.14 -13.14
CA PHE A 294 4.04 0.63 -14.25
C PHE A 294 5.24 -0.06 -14.90
N VAL A 295 6.13 -0.70 -14.12
CA VAL A 295 7.27 -1.47 -14.65
C VAL A 295 6.77 -2.59 -15.58
N VAL A 296 5.81 -3.38 -15.11
CA VAL A 296 5.22 -4.47 -15.91
C VAL A 296 4.46 -3.92 -17.12
N THR A 297 3.67 -2.85 -16.95
CA THR A 297 2.91 -2.24 -18.05
C THR A 297 3.82 -1.75 -19.16
N CYS A 298 4.86 -0.98 -18.84
CA CYS A 298 5.78 -0.43 -19.82
C CYS A 298 6.57 -1.51 -20.57
N ALA A 299 7.07 -2.52 -19.85
CA ALA A 299 7.73 -3.67 -20.46
C ALA A 299 6.81 -4.36 -21.49
N LEU A 300 5.57 -4.67 -21.11
CA LEU A 300 4.60 -5.36 -21.96
C LEU A 300 4.07 -4.51 -23.15
N LEU A 301 4.10 -3.19 -23.01
CA LEU A 301 3.79 -2.25 -24.11
C LEU A 301 5.00 -1.97 -25.02
N ASN A 302 6.17 -2.51 -24.69
CA ASN A 302 7.44 -2.21 -25.36
C ASN A 302 7.81 -0.71 -25.32
N ILE A 303 7.51 -0.05 -24.19
CA ILE A 303 7.85 1.35 -23.95
C ILE A 303 9.09 1.38 -23.05
N PRO A 304 10.24 1.84 -23.53
CA PRO A 304 11.42 2.08 -22.71
C PRO A 304 11.07 2.98 -21.53
N PHE A 305 11.70 2.74 -20.38
CA PHE A 305 11.40 3.53 -19.19
C PHE A 305 12.64 3.74 -18.31
N ARG A 306 12.58 4.77 -17.46
CA ARG A 306 13.47 4.99 -16.34
C ARG A 306 12.65 5.48 -15.15
N PHE A 307 12.57 4.64 -14.09
CA PHE A 307 11.80 4.92 -12.89
C PHE A 307 12.72 5.07 -11.70
N THR A 308 12.59 6.19 -11.00
CA THR A 308 13.38 6.57 -9.82
C THR A 308 12.54 6.53 -8.55
N GLY A 309 13.14 6.78 -7.39
CA GLY A 309 12.41 6.86 -6.13
C GLY A 309 11.99 5.49 -5.56
N LEU A 310 12.63 4.38 -5.98
CA LEU A 310 12.22 3.02 -5.68
C LEU A 310 12.90 2.42 -4.44
N GLN A 311 13.71 3.19 -3.70
CA GLN A 311 14.51 2.71 -2.57
C GLN A 311 13.66 2.00 -1.49
N SER A 312 12.41 2.42 -1.30
CA SER A 312 11.51 1.79 -0.33
C SER A 312 11.05 0.37 -0.72
N LEU A 313 11.16 -0.02 -1.99
CA LEU A 313 10.68 -1.30 -2.51
C LEU A 313 11.53 -2.48 -2.06
N LYS A 314 12.79 -2.26 -1.66
CA LYS A 314 13.69 -3.32 -1.19
C LYS A 314 13.31 -3.92 0.17
N ILE A 315 12.58 -3.17 0.98
CA ILE A 315 12.25 -3.52 2.37
C ILE A 315 10.75 -3.74 2.61
N LYS A 316 9.99 -3.98 1.56
CA LYS A 316 8.56 -4.31 1.62
C LYS A 316 8.33 -5.78 2.00
N GLU A 317 7.26 -6.38 1.53
CA GLU A 317 6.96 -7.81 1.69
C GLU A 317 8.08 -8.69 1.15
N THR A 318 8.62 -8.31 0.01
CA THR A 318 9.82 -8.87 -0.61
C THR A 318 10.74 -7.74 -1.08
N ASP A 319 11.94 -8.07 -1.59
CA ASP A 319 12.71 -7.16 -2.44
C ASP A 319 12.01 -7.09 -3.81
N ARG A 320 11.10 -6.11 -3.96
CA ARG A 320 10.28 -5.95 -5.17
C ARG A 320 11.10 -5.61 -6.39
N ILE A 321 12.25 -4.94 -6.23
CA ILE A 321 13.15 -4.62 -7.33
C ILE A 321 13.73 -5.91 -7.91
N ALA A 322 14.30 -6.76 -7.06
CA ALA A 322 14.84 -8.04 -7.47
C ALA A 322 13.76 -8.97 -8.07
N ALA A 323 12.58 -9.03 -7.45
CA ALA A 323 11.44 -9.82 -7.93
C ALA A 323 10.98 -9.37 -9.32
N LEU A 324 10.77 -8.07 -9.55
CA LEU A 324 10.37 -7.55 -10.87
C LEU A 324 11.37 -7.92 -11.97
N ARG A 325 12.67 -7.80 -11.70
CA ARG A 325 13.72 -8.16 -12.64
C ARG A 325 13.71 -9.65 -12.96
N ALA A 326 13.57 -10.50 -11.93
CA ALA A 326 13.53 -11.95 -12.09
C ALA A 326 12.31 -12.39 -12.92
N GLU A 327 11.13 -11.89 -12.59
CA GLU A 327 9.89 -12.33 -13.22
C GLU A 327 9.74 -11.77 -14.64
N LEU A 328 10.14 -10.52 -14.91
CA LEU A 328 10.14 -9.97 -16.27
C LEU A 328 11.17 -10.66 -17.17
N LYS A 329 12.28 -11.16 -16.61
CA LYS A 329 13.26 -11.95 -17.39
C LYS A 329 12.65 -13.24 -17.94
N LYS A 330 11.78 -13.92 -17.18
CA LYS A 330 11.02 -15.10 -17.66
C LYS A 330 10.14 -14.76 -18.87
N LEU A 331 9.68 -13.51 -18.95
CA LEU A 331 8.88 -13.00 -20.07
C LEU A 331 9.73 -12.41 -21.21
N GLY A 332 11.04 -12.51 -21.14
CA GLY A 332 11.97 -12.05 -22.18
C GLY A 332 12.41 -10.59 -22.05
N TYR A 333 12.21 -9.92 -20.92
CA TYR A 333 12.62 -8.53 -20.69
C TYR A 333 13.80 -8.46 -19.72
N VAL A 334 14.87 -7.77 -20.10
CA VAL A 334 16.07 -7.58 -19.28
C VAL A 334 16.03 -6.20 -18.65
N ILE A 335 15.60 -6.13 -17.40
CA ILE A 335 15.46 -4.88 -16.64
C ILE A 335 16.75 -4.59 -15.89
N GLU A 336 17.28 -3.38 -16.05
CA GLU A 336 18.47 -2.89 -15.36
C GLU A 336 18.10 -2.21 -14.05
N GLU A 337 19.02 -2.28 -13.09
CA GLU A 337 18.90 -1.66 -11.76
C GLU A 337 20.10 -0.75 -11.52
N GLU A 338 19.87 0.42 -10.95
CA GLU A 338 20.91 1.34 -10.48
C GLU A 338 20.67 1.74 -9.01
N ASN A 339 21.70 1.63 -8.20
CA ASN A 339 21.77 2.19 -6.84
C ASN A 339 20.61 1.77 -5.92
N ASP A 340 20.08 0.55 -6.08
CA ASP A 340 18.96 0.02 -5.27
C ASP A 340 17.68 0.88 -5.29
N SER A 341 17.55 1.80 -6.25
CA SER A 341 16.47 2.81 -6.25
C SER A 341 15.95 3.19 -7.62
N ILE A 342 16.54 2.66 -8.69
CA ILE A 342 16.18 2.95 -10.07
C ILE A 342 15.98 1.63 -10.81
N LEU A 343 14.89 1.53 -11.57
CA LEU A 343 14.69 0.49 -12.57
C LEU A 343 14.59 1.14 -13.95
N MET A 344 15.26 0.55 -14.94
CA MET A 344 15.19 1.02 -16.31
C MET A 344 15.21 -0.13 -17.30
N TRP A 345 14.63 0.15 -18.45
CA TRP A 345 14.62 -0.74 -19.60
C TRP A 345 14.72 0.09 -20.88
N ASN A 346 15.68 -0.26 -21.73
CA ASN A 346 15.93 0.44 -23.00
C ASN A 346 15.62 -0.43 -24.23
N GLY A 347 14.96 -1.58 -24.01
CA GLY A 347 14.56 -2.50 -25.08
C GLY A 347 15.33 -3.82 -25.07
N GLU A 348 16.20 -4.06 -24.08
CA GLU A 348 16.99 -5.29 -23.99
C GLU A 348 16.08 -6.51 -23.78
N ARG A 349 16.37 -7.58 -24.56
CA ARG A 349 15.60 -8.81 -24.58
C ARG A 349 16.45 -10.04 -24.32
N CYS A 350 15.82 -11.08 -23.81
CA CYS A 350 16.36 -12.44 -23.74
C CYS A 350 15.32 -13.44 -24.24
N GLU A 351 15.70 -14.70 -24.35
CA GLU A 351 14.77 -15.78 -24.69
C GLU A 351 13.72 -15.92 -23.56
N PRO A 352 12.42 -15.80 -23.86
CA PRO A 352 11.38 -16.03 -22.86
C PRO A 352 11.22 -17.51 -22.54
N GLU A 353 10.74 -17.84 -21.34
CA GLU A 353 10.31 -19.17 -21.00
C GLU A 353 9.04 -19.55 -21.80
N GLU A 354 8.90 -20.82 -22.20
CA GLU A 354 7.74 -21.30 -22.94
C GLU A 354 6.45 -21.26 -22.11
N THR A 355 6.55 -21.60 -20.83
CA THR A 355 5.46 -21.56 -19.84
C THR A 355 5.99 -20.88 -18.57
N PRO A 356 6.04 -19.56 -18.56
CA PRO A 356 6.57 -18.83 -17.41
C PRO A 356 5.64 -18.95 -16.20
N VAL A 357 6.19 -19.37 -15.05
CA VAL A 357 5.51 -19.37 -13.76
C VAL A 357 5.97 -18.15 -12.98
N ILE A 358 5.08 -17.21 -12.77
CA ILE A 358 5.35 -15.99 -12.00
C ILE A 358 5.26 -16.30 -10.51
N GLU A 359 6.39 -16.20 -9.83
CA GLU A 359 6.47 -16.29 -8.38
C GLU A 359 5.95 -15.00 -7.75
N THR A 360 5.12 -15.12 -6.73
CA THR A 360 4.52 -13.95 -6.06
C THR A 360 5.28 -13.49 -4.83
N TYR A 361 6.23 -14.29 -4.32
CA TYR A 361 7.08 -13.93 -3.17
C TYR A 361 6.29 -13.51 -1.93
N GLU A 362 5.14 -14.12 -1.67
CA GLU A 362 4.19 -13.72 -0.62
C GLU A 362 3.75 -12.24 -0.73
N ASP A 363 3.83 -11.65 -1.92
CA ASP A 363 3.51 -10.26 -2.18
C ASP A 363 2.32 -10.13 -3.15
N HIS A 364 1.21 -9.62 -2.64
CA HIS A 364 -0.03 -9.40 -3.39
C HIS A 364 0.17 -8.51 -4.62
N ARG A 365 1.09 -7.51 -4.57
CA ARG A 365 1.33 -6.61 -5.70
C ARG A 365 2.05 -7.30 -6.84
N MET A 366 2.89 -8.31 -6.56
CA MET A 366 3.49 -9.14 -7.61
C MET A 366 2.40 -9.92 -8.35
N ALA A 367 1.51 -10.61 -7.63
CA ALA A 367 0.41 -11.34 -8.24
C ALA A 367 -0.45 -10.44 -9.14
N MET A 368 -0.89 -9.29 -8.62
CA MET A 368 -1.83 -8.41 -9.32
C MET A 368 -1.19 -7.62 -10.47
N ALA A 369 0.10 -7.25 -10.36
CA ALA A 369 0.81 -6.57 -11.45
C ALA A 369 1.14 -7.51 -12.62
N PHE A 370 1.35 -8.81 -12.34
CA PHE A 370 1.67 -9.79 -13.40
C PHE A 370 0.45 -10.51 -13.96
N ALA A 371 -0.67 -10.60 -13.26
CA ALA A 371 -1.89 -11.23 -13.78
C ALA A 371 -2.33 -10.64 -15.15
N PRO A 372 -2.34 -9.32 -15.37
CA PRO A 372 -2.67 -8.73 -16.67
C PRO A 372 -1.67 -9.07 -17.80
N ALA A 373 -0.46 -9.57 -17.46
CA ALA A 373 0.52 -9.97 -18.46
C ALA A 373 0.03 -11.11 -19.36
N ILE A 374 -0.98 -11.88 -18.92
CA ILE A 374 -1.63 -12.91 -19.72
C ILE A 374 -2.17 -12.39 -21.07
N ILE A 375 -2.49 -11.10 -21.15
CA ILE A 375 -2.97 -10.45 -22.40
C ILE A 375 -1.89 -10.47 -23.49
N ARG A 376 -0.62 -10.54 -23.09
CA ARG A 376 0.55 -10.55 -23.99
C ARG A 376 1.32 -11.88 -23.98
N HIS A 377 1.21 -12.65 -22.91
CA HIS A 377 1.89 -13.94 -22.69
C HIS A 377 0.87 -15.03 -22.30
N PRO A 378 0.20 -15.67 -23.28
CA PRO A 378 -0.96 -16.53 -23.06
C PRO A 378 -0.67 -17.82 -22.27
N ASN A 379 0.61 -18.20 -22.12
CA ASN A 379 1.00 -19.41 -21.39
C ASN A 379 1.47 -19.12 -19.93
N LEU A 380 1.32 -17.87 -19.47
CA LEU A 380 1.75 -17.46 -18.14
C LEU A 380 0.89 -18.09 -17.06
N LEU A 381 1.55 -18.54 -15.97
CA LEU A 381 0.91 -19.03 -14.74
C LEU A 381 1.28 -18.11 -13.57
N ILE A 382 0.37 -17.94 -12.61
CA ILE A 382 0.60 -17.20 -11.37
C ILE A 382 0.67 -18.19 -10.20
N ALA A 383 1.80 -18.23 -9.51
CA ALA A 383 1.99 -19.03 -8.31
C ALA A 383 1.37 -18.34 -7.08
N ASP A 384 0.88 -19.15 -6.14
CA ASP A 384 0.30 -18.71 -4.86
C ASP A 384 -0.67 -17.50 -4.99
N PRO A 385 -1.70 -17.61 -5.86
CA PRO A 385 -2.58 -16.51 -6.21
C PRO A 385 -3.40 -15.95 -5.03
N GLN A 386 -3.50 -16.69 -3.91
CA GLN A 386 -4.21 -16.29 -2.69
C GLN A 386 -3.57 -15.08 -1.99
N VAL A 387 -2.33 -14.72 -2.30
CA VAL A 387 -1.65 -13.56 -1.69
C VAL A 387 -2.39 -12.22 -1.91
N VAL A 388 -3.31 -12.15 -2.88
CA VAL A 388 -4.12 -10.96 -3.17
C VAL A 388 -5.02 -10.57 -2.01
N THR A 389 -5.41 -11.52 -1.14
CA THR A 389 -6.29 -11.27 0.02
C THR A 389 -5.73 -10.22 0.97
N LYS A 390 -4.43 -9.98 0.92
CA LYS A 390 -3.74 -8.96 1.72
C LYS A 390 -4.21 -7.53 1.45
N SER A 391 -4.73 -7.24 0.25
CA SER A 391 -5.20 -5.90 -0.10
C SER A 391 -6.39 -5.85 -1.06
N TYR A 392 -6.66 -6.93 -1.79
CA TYR A 392 -7.75 -7.01 -2.77
C TYR A 392 -8.32 -8.44 -2.83
N PRO A 393 -9.08 -8.88 -1.81
CA PRO A 393 -9.59 -10.25 -1.74
C PRO A 393 -10.42 -10.68 -2.94
N GLY A 394 -11.22 -9.77 -3.49
CA GLY A 394 -12.10 -10.01 -4.65
C GLY A 394 -11.42 -9.96 -6.02
N TYR A 395 -10.09 -9.78 -6.11
CA TYR A 395 -9.41 -9.52 -7.39
C TYR A 395 -9.69 -10.56 -8.48
N TRP A 396 -9.62 -11.83 -8.14
CA TRP A 396 -9.87 -12.90 -9.11
C TRP A 396 -11.33 -12.98 -9.57
N GLU A 397 -12.27 -12.69 -8.67
CA GLU A 397 -13.70 -12.65 -9.00
C GLU A 397 -14.03 -11.44 -9.89
N ASP A 398 -13.43 -10.30 -9.62
CA ASP A 398 -13.57 -9.10 -10.45
C ASP A 398 -12.97 -9.32 -11.86
N LEU A 399 -11.86 -10.05 -11.98
CA LEU A 399 -11.35 -10.49 -13.28
C LEU A 399 -12.32 -11.39 -14.02
N LYS A 400 -12.98 -12.34 -13.33
CA LYS A 400 -14.03 -13.19 -13.94
C LYS A 400 -15.21 -12.34 -14.41
N GLN A 401 -15.65 -11.36 -13.59
CA GLN A 401 -16.69 -10.41 -13.96
C GLN A 401 -16.32 -9.62 -15.21
N ALA A 402 -15.04 -9.28 -15.38
CA ALA A 402 -14.51 -8.61 -16.56
C ALA A 402 -14.30 -9.53 -17.78
N GLY A 403 -14.70 -10.80 -17.68
CA GLY A 403 -14.67 -11.77 -18.76
C GLY A 403 -13.42 -12.64 -18.82
N PHE A 404 -12.49 -12.53 -17.89
CA PHE A 404 -11.36 -13.46 -17.81
C PHE A 404 -11.82 -14.82 -17.29
N GLN A 405 -11.26 -15.89 -17.86
CA GLN A 405 -11.37 -17.19 -17.22
C GLN A 405 -10.20 -17.35 -16.25
N VAL A 406 -10.47 -17.80 -15.03
CA VAL A 406 -9.47 -18.06 -13.99
C VAL A 406 -9.52 -19.55 -13.68
N ILE A 407 -8.49 -20.28 -14.06
CA ILE A 407 -8.39 -21.73 -13.99
C ILE A 407 -7.34 -22.10 -12.95
N ASN A 408 -7.67 -22.97 -12.02
CA ASN A 408 -6.74 -23.55 -11.08
C ASN A 408 -6.07 -24.78 -11.74
N GLU A 409 -4.75 -24.74 -11.91
CA GLU A 409 -3.96 -25.78 -12.58
C GLU A 409 -3.27 -26.74 -11.57
N GLY A 410 -3.46 -26.57 -10.25
CA GLY A 410 -2.89 -27.48 -9.27
C GLY A 410 -2.84 -26.97 -7.84
#